data_c4dd1babe529f3649333fad3ccf04869
#
_entry.id   c4dd1babe529f3649333fad3ccf04869
#
_cell.length_a   1.000
_cell.length_b   1.000
_cell.length_c   1.000
_cell.angle_alpha   90.00
_cell.angle_beta   90.00
_cell.angle_gamma   90.00
#
_symmetry.space_group_name_H-M   'P 1'
#
loop_
_entity.id
_entity.type
_entity.pdbx_description
1 polymer ?
#
loop_
_entity_poly.entity_id
_entity_poly.type
_entity_poly.pdbx_seq_one_letter_code
_entity_poly.pdbx_strand_id
1 'polypeptide(L)'
;MKRKGFFLLLMMTMTLLLTSCWSKKELTDLAIVSAMGIDETKDGRFHITLQIINPGNVAGGMQGGGGSQSPPITIYSASGDNIVEASRRASGRISRRLYYAHTNLVVVGERLARKEGLNTLIDGLDRDPEFRNTSTLVIAKNSTAADLVKTLTPVDKIPANKVLKTLEFTERKWGENVKTSLQEVMKS
;
A
#
# COMPACT_ATOMS: atom_id res chain seq x y z
N MET A 1 6.45 -59.69 -4.32
CA MET A 1 6.57 -58.81 -3.13
C MET A 1 7.42 -57.58 -3.35
N LYS A 2 8.56 -57.63 -4.02
CA LYS A 2 9.50 -56.47 -4.25
C LYS A 2 8.88 -55.28 -5.02
N ARG A 3 8.03 -55.53 -6.03
CA ARG A 3 7.35 -54.45 -6.80
C ARG A 3 6.34 -53.65 -5.97
N LYS A 4 5.59 -54.30 -5.06
CA LYS A 4 4.66 -53.56 -4.19
C LYS A 4 5.37 -52.65 -3.17
N GLY A 5 6.53 -53.11 -2.65
CA GLY A 5 7.36 -52.30 -1.76
C GLY A 5 7.97 -51.10 -2.47
N PHE A 6 8.38 -51.26 -3.73
CA PHE A 6 8.90 -50.10 -4.53
C PHE A 6 7.82 -49.06 -4.80
N PHE A 7 6.58 -49.46 -5.13
CA PHE A 7 5.47 -48.52 -5.32
C PHE A 7 5.11 -47.78 -4.03
N LEU A 8 5.14 -48.48 -2.88
CA LEU A 8 4.89 -47.85 -1.57
C LEU A 8 5.97 -46.81 -1.21
N LEU A 9 7.24 -47.13 -1.47
CA LEU A 9 8.35 -46.21 -1.26
C LEU A 9 8.27 -44.98 -2.17
N LEU A 10 7.92 -45.18 -3.44
CA LEU A 10 7.74 -44.09 -4.42
C LEU A 10 6.57 -43.18 -4.01
N MET A 11 5.46 -43.74 -3.55
CA MET A 11 4.30 -43.00 -3.10
C MET A 11 4.61 -42.18 -1.82
N MET A 12 5.38 -42.77 -0.90
CA MET A 12 5.83 -42.10 0.32
C MET A 12 6.83 -40.94 0.04
N THR A 13 7.73 -41.07 -0.92
CA THR A 13 8.61 -39.99 -1.34
C THR A 13 7.85 -38.87 -2.06
N MET A 14 6.83 -39.22 -2.84
CA MET A 14 6.01 -38.25 -3.54
C MET A 14 5.14 -37.42 -2.57
N THR A 15 4.65 -38.01 -1.48
CA THR A 15 3.92 -37.26 -0.43
C THR A 15 4.83 -36.32 0.37
N LEU A 16 6.10 -36.65 0.56
CA LEU A 16 7.07 -35.76 1.21
C LEU A 16 7.43 -34.52 0.36
N LEU A 17 7.31 -34.62 -0.97
CA LEU A 17 7.56 -33.49 -1.89
C LEU A 17 6.37 -32.53 -2.00
N LEU A 18 5.17 -32.91 -1.55
CA LEU A 18 3.95 -32.10 -1.60
C LEU A 18 3.80 -31.11 -0.43
N THR A 19 4.69 -31.11 0.56
CA THR A 19 4.63 -30.19 1.72
C THR A 19 5.17 -28.79 1.43
N SER A 20 5.17 -28.34 0.16
CA SER A 20 5.82 -27.11 -0.33
C SER A 20 5.06 -25.79 -0.04
N CYS A 21 4.08 -25.74 0.87
CA CYS A 21 3.39 -24.50 1.22
C CYS A 21 3.99 -23.80 2.45
N TRP A 22 5.31 -23.69 2.56
CA TRP A 22 6.00 -23.04 3.69
C TRP A 22 5.82 -21.52 3.76
N SER A 23 5.45 -20.85 2.67
CA SER A 23 5.37 -19.37 2.58
C SER A 23 3.93 -18.84 2.65
N LYS A 24 3.04 -19.47 3.41
CA LYS A 24 1.67 -18.99 3.60
C LYS A 24 1.69 -17.75 4.51
N LYS A 25 1.54 -16.56 3.92
CA LYS A 25 1.27 -15.32 4.65
C LYS A 25 -0.21 -15.32 5.04
N GLU A 26 -0.52 -15.34 6.32
CA GLU A 26 -1.89 -15.18 6.78
C GLU A 26 -2.32 -13.71 6.61
N LEU A 27 -3.53 -13.47 6.11
CA LEU A 27 -4.06 -12.12 5.91
C LEU A 27 -4.16 -11.33 7.23
N THR A 28 -4.32 -12.05 8.34
CA THR A 28 -4.35 -11.51 9.70
C THR A 28 -3.03 -10.90 10.15
N ASP A 29 -1.91 -11.36 9.57
CA ASP A 29 -0.56 -10.90 9.92
C ASP A 29 -0.10 -9.71 9.06
N LEU A 30 -0.93 -9.32 8.09
CA LEU A 30 -0.63 -8.25 7.16
C LEU A 30 -1.34 -6.95 7.53
N ALA A 31 -0.60 -5.84 7.45
CA ALA A 31 -1.12 -4.48 7.47
C ALA A 31 -1.18 -3.98 6.02
N ILE A 32 -2.36 -4.07 5.41
CA ILE A 32 -2.57 -3.75 3.99
C ILE A 32 -2.55 -2.24 3.82
N VAL A 33 -1.53 -1.74 3.12
CA VAL A 33 -1.41 -0.32 2.78
C VAL A 33 -2.26 -0.02 1.54
N SER A 34 -3.19 0.92 1.65
CA SER A 34 -4.06 1.38 0.54
C SER A 34 -3.56 2.66 -0.11
N ALA A 35 -2.94 3.54 0.68
CA ALA A 35 -2.33 4.78 0.20
C ALA A 35 -1.06 5.09 0.98
N MET A 36 -0.12 5.78 0.32
CA MET A 36 1.10 6.31 0.90
C MET A 36 1.21 7.80 0.55
N GLY A 37 1.41 8.64 1.57
CA GLY A 37 1.79 10.04 1.42
C GLY A 37 3.27 10.22 1.70
N ILE A 38 3.95 11.03 0.92
CA ILE A 38 5.38 11.33 1.06
C ILE A 38 5.56 12.85 1.07
N ASP A 39 6.00 13.37 2.20
CA ASP A 39 6.28 14.79 2.42
C ASP A 39 7.74 15.00 2.81
N GLU A 40 8.18 16.23 2.79
CA GLU A 40 9.44 16.65 3.38
C GLU A 40 9.18 17.35 4.72
N THR A 41 9.91 16.99 5.76
CA THR A 41 9.91 17.68 7.06
C THR A 41 10.65 19.02 6.97
N LYS A 42 10.56 19.88 7.99
CA LYS A 42 11.27 21.16 8.04
C LYS A 42 12.79 21.00 8.04
N ASP A 43 13.28 19.92 8.58
CA ASP A 43 14.69 19.51 8.67
C ASP A 43 15.16 18.75 7.42
N GLY A 44 14.38 18.71 6.35
CA GLY A 44 14.77 18.14 5.06
C GLY A 44 14.69 16.61 4.98
N ARG A 45 14.11 15.93 5.98
CA ARG A 45 13.94 14.48 5.97
C ARG A 45 12.63 14.07 5.31
N PHE A 46 12.55 12.83 4.86
CA PHE A 46 11.32 12.26 4.33
C PHE A 46 10.34 11.96 5.47
N HIS A 47 9.07 12.32 5.28
CA HIS A 47 7.97 11.96 6.17
C HIS A 47 6.96 11.13 5.39
N ILE A 48 6.76 9.88 5.77
CA ILE A 48 5.75 9.02 5.17
C ILE A 48 4.50 8.96 6.04
N THR A 49 3.35 8.89 5.38
CA THR A 49 2.05 8.66 5.99
C THR A 49 1.38 7.50 5.29
N LEU A 50 1.06 6.44 6.03
CA LEU A 50 0.48 5.20 5.51
C LEU A 50 -0.98 5.11 5.92
N GLN A 51 -1.85 4.87 4.95
CA GLN A 51 -3.24 4.50 5.19
C GLN A 51 -3.38 2.98 5.14
N ILE A 52 -3.69 2.39 6.28
CA ILE A 52 -3.81 0.94 6.45
C ILE A 52 -5.26 0.55 6.57
N ILE A 53 -5.68 -0.44 5.80
CA ILE A 53 -7.03 -1.00 5.83
C ILE A 53 -7.18 -1.94 7.03
N ASN A 54 -8.30 -1.82 7.74
CA ASN A 54 -8.76 -2.79 8.73
C ASN A 54 -9.80 -3.71 8.07
N PRO A 55 -9.43 -4.90 7.55
CA PRO A 55 -10.31 -5.71 6.70
C PRO A 55 -11.62 -6.11 7.39
N GLY A 56 -11.55 -6.44 8.69
CA GLY A 56 -12.73 -6.80 9.48
C GLY A 56 -13.78 -5.70 9.56
N ASN A 57 -13.35 -4.42 9.58
CA ASN A 57 -14.25 -3.27 9.69
C ASN A 57 -14.75 -2.78 8.31
N VAL A 58 -14.03 -3.11 7.25
CA VAL A 58 -14.50 -2.87 5.88
C VAL A 58 -15.58 -3.87 5.49
N ALA A 59 -15.40 -5.15 5.81
CA ALA A 59 -16.32 -6.23 5.47
C ALA A 59 -17.58 -6.24 6.36
N GLY A 60 -17.47 -5.95 7.65
CA GLY A 60 -18.56 -6.04 8.64
C GLY A 60 -19.72 -5.05 8.47
N GLY A 61 -19.64 -4.12 7.53
CA GLY A 61 -20.72 -3.15 7.26
C GLY A 61 -21.86 -3.67 6.39
N MET A 62 -21.81 -4.93 5.91
CA MET A 62 -22.85 -5.51 5.04
C MET A 62 -23.75 -6.53 5.76
N GLN A 63 -23.43 -6.97 6.96
CA GLN A 63 -24.23 -7.93 7.70
C GLN A 63 -24.53 -7.37 9.09
N GLY A 64 -25.80 -7.02 9.34
CA GLY A 64 -26.29 -6.41 10.57
C GLY A 64 -26.08 -7.26 11.82
N GLY A 65 -24.91 -7.24 12.40
CA GLY A 65 -24.58 -7.93 13.64
C GLY A 65 -23.28 -7.39 14.22
N GLY A 66 -23.38 -6.53 15.27
CA GLY A 66 -22.33 -6.27 16.25
C GLY A 66 -20.95 -5.86 15.70
N GLY A 67 -20.88 -5.00 14.67
CA GLY A 67 -19.62 -4.56 14.09
C GLY A 67 -18.82 -3.74 15.09
N SER A 68 -17.57 -4.09 15.30
CA SER A 68 -16.57 -3.31 16.03
C SER A 68 -16.65 -1.84 15.61
N GLN A 69 -16.75 -0.92 16.56
CA GLN A 69 -16.79 0.54 16.33
C GLN A 69 -15.44 1.11 15.86
N SER A 70 -14.50 0.26 15.53
CA SER A 70 -13.18 0.69 15.04
C SER A 70 -13.26 1.21 13.59
N PRO A 71 -12.48 2.25 13.26
CA PRO A 71 -12.50 2.83 11.93
C PRO A 71 -12.04 1.82 10.86
N PRO A 72 -12.55 1.94 9.61
CA PRO A 72 -12.18 1.05 8.52
C PRO A 72 -10.72 1.19 8.08
N ILE A 73 -10.08 2.28 8.46
CA ILE A 73 -8.66 2.57 8.21
C ILE A 73 -7.94 3.01 9.48
N THR A 74 -6.64 2.84 9.49
CA THR A 74 -5.75 3.40 10.51
C THR A 74 -4.59 4.12 9.81
N ILE A 75 -4.17 5.26 10.37
CA ILE A 75 -3.07 6.07 9.84
C ILE A 75 -1.83 5.87 10.71
N TYR A 76 -0.72 5.57 10.07
CA TYR A 76 0.61 5.56 10.68
C TYR A 76 1.54 6.48 9.93
N SER A 77 2.44 7.16 10.65
CA SER A 77 3.44 8.00 10.01
C SER A 77 4.79 7.90 10.72
N ALA A 78 5.85 8.09 9.96
CA ALA A 78 7.21 8.14 10.48
C ALA A 78 8.10 8.99 9.55
N SER A 79 9.22 9.48 10.10
CA SER A 79 10.23 10.22 9.34
C SER A 79 11.56 9.46 9.32
N GLY A 80 12.32 9.63 8.24
CA GLY A 80 13.64 9.03 8.06
C GLY A 80 14.46 9.86 7.07
N ASP A 81 15.74 9.56 6.96
CA ASP A 81 16.65 10.27 6.05
C ASP A 81 16.41 9.85 4.58
N ASN A 82 15.74 8.72 4.39
CA ASN A 82 15.22 8.28 3.10
C ASN A 82 13.89 7.54 3.28
N ILE A 83 13.21 7.23 2.15
CA ILE A 83 11.89 6.58 2.13
C ILE A 83 11.94 5.20 2.79
N VAL A 84 13.00 4.42 2.55
CA VAL A 84 13.16 3.06 3.10
C VAL A 84 13.29 3.10 4.62
N GLU A 85 14.07 4.03 5.14
CA GLU A 85 14.22 4.21 6.59
C GLU A 85 12.90 4.67 7.23
N ALA A 86 12.22 5.64 6.63
CA ALA A 86 10.91 6.11 7.09
C ALA A 86 9.91 4.94 7.12
N SER A 87 9.88 4.09 6.10
CA SER A 87 9.04 2.88 6.03
C SER A 87 9.36 1.87 7.13
N ARG A 88 10.65 1.63 7.39
CA ARG A 88 11.09 0.74 8.49
C ARG A 88 10.69 1.28 9.85
N ARG A 89 10.82 2.59 10.08
CA ARG A 89 10.40 3.24 11.33
C ARG A 89 8.88 3.18 11.52
N ALA A 90 8.10 3.33 10.44
CA ALA A 90 6.65 3.15 10.49
C ALA A 90 6.29 1.69 10.82
N SER A 91 6.96 0.72 10.21
CA SER A 91 6.76 -0.71 10.47
C SER A 91 7.00 -1.07 11.94
N GLY A 92 7.99 -0.46 12.60
CA GLY A 92 8.26 -0.67 14.03
C GLY A 92 7.14 -0.22 14.98
N ARG A 93 6.15 0.54 14.49
CA ARG A 93 4.98 1.00 15.26
C ARG A 93 3.73 0.14 15.04
N ILE A 94 3.83 -0.85 14.17
CA ILE A 94 2.70 -1.68 13.73
C ILE A 94 3.02 -3.12 14.12
N SER A 95 2.08 -3.79 14.79
CA SER A 95 2.22 -5.20 15.20
C SER A 95 2.11 -6.20 14.06
N ARG A 96 1.86 -5.72 12.84
CA ARG A 96 1.67 -6.53 11.62
C ARG A 96 2.70 -6.12 10.58
N ARG A 97 3.04 -7.03 9.66
CA ARG A 97 3.93 -6.72 8.54
C ARG A 97 3.23 -5.79 7.55
N LEU A 98 3.87 -4.69 7.19
CA LEU A 98 3.42 -3.82 6.11
C LEU A 98 3.40 -4.58 4.79
N TYR A 99 2.31 -4.42 4.04
CA TYR A 99 2.11 -5.07 2.75
C TYR A 99 1.67 -4.02 1.71
N TYR A 100 2.59 -3.69 0.81
CA TYR A 100 2.43 -2.60 -0.15
C TYR A 100 1.78 -3.01 -1.47
N ALA A 101 1.62 -4.32 -1.74
CA ALA A 101 1.07 -4.80 -3.02
C ALA A 101 -0.36 -4.33 -3.34
N HIS A 102 -1.07 -3.75 -2.39
CA HIS A 102 -2.40 -3.14 -2.55
C HIS A 102 -2.39 -1.61 -2.48
N THR A 103 -1.21 -0.99 -2.49
CA THR A 103 -1.11 0.47 -2.57
C THR A 103 -1.58 0.94 -3.93
N ASN A 104 -2.73 1.60 -3.97
CA ASN A 104 -3.34 2.10 -5.21
C ASN A 104 -3.07 3.59 -5.44
N LEU A 105 -2.70 4.31 -4.38
CA LEU A 105 -2.50 5.74 -4.39
C LEU A 105 -1.18 6.11 -3.71
N VAL A 106 -0.32 6.84 -4.42
CA VAL A 106 0.86 7.50 -3.88
C VAL A 106 0.67 8.99 -4.01
N VAL A 107 0.76 9.70 -2.91
CA VAL A 107 0.65 11.15 -2.85
C VAL A 107 2.01 11.73 -2.51
N VAL A 108 2.48 12.69 -3.28
CA VAL A 108 3.73 13.41 -3.01
C VAL A 108 3.41 14.88 -2.72
N GLY A 109 3.95 15.40 -1.64
CA GLY A 109 3.82 16.81 -1.31
C GLY A 109 4.49 17.70 -2.37
N GLU A 110 3.85 18.80 -2.76
CA GLU A 110 4.32 19.70 -3.82
C GLU A 110 5.75 20.18 -3.59
N ARG A 111 6.10 20.53 -2.35
CA ARG A 111 7.43 21.00 -1.99
C ARG A 111 8.51 19.94 -2.29
N LEU A 112 8.26 18.71 -1.90
CA LEU A 112 9.16 17.59 -2.13
C LEU A 112 9.29 17.28 -3.63
N ALA A 113 8.19 17.25 -4.36
CA ALA A 113 8.19 17.01 -5.80
C ALA A 113 8.99 18.07 -6.58
N ARG A 114 8.93 19.34 -6.16
CA ARG A 114 9.71 20.42 -6.79
C ARG A 114 11.20 20.38 -6.48
N LYS A 115 11.56 19.94 -5.27
CA LYS A 115 12.95 19.94 -4.78
C LYS A 115 13.73 18.73 -5.29
N GLU A 116 13.22 17.52 -5.07
CA GLU A 116 13.93 16.28 -5.33
C GLU A 116 13.65 15.72 -6.73
N GLY A 117 12.57 16.20 -7.37
CA GLY A 117 12.03 15.57 -8.58
C GLY A 117 11.35 14.23 -8.27
N LEU A 118 10.65 13.70 -9.25
CA LEU A 118 9.91 12.43 -9.07
C LEU A 118 10.79 11.21 -9.23
N ASN A 119 11.86 11.28 -10.03
CA ASN A 119 12.72 10.15 -10.33
C ASN A 119 13.39 9.55 -9.08
N THR A 120 13.93 10.41 -8.21
CA THR A 120 14.56 9.96 -6.94
C THR A 120 13.55 9.27 -6.01
N LEU A 121 12.31 9.78 -5.98
CA LEU A 121 11.25 9.22 -5.16
C LEU A 121 10.79 7.85 -5.70
N ILE A 122 10.64 7.75 -7.02
CA ILE A 122 10.21 6.54 -7.71
C ILE A 122 11.28 5.45 -7.59
N ASP A 123 12.56 5.79 -7.78
CA ASP A 123 13.68 4.83 -7.59
C ASP A 123 13.68 4.25 -6.16
N GLY A 124 13.37 5.08 -5.16
CA GLY A 124 13.21 4.61 -3.78
C GLY A 124 12.06 3.64 -3.57
N LEU A 125 10.94 3.83 -4.28
CA LEU A 125 9.77 2.95 -4.20
C LEU A 125 9.94 1.66 -5.01
N ASP A 126 10.58 1.74 -6.18
CA ASP A 126 10.81 0.59 -7.09
C ASP A 126 11.74 -0.46 -6.48
N ARG A 127 12.55 -0.08 -5.51
CA ARG A 127 13.42 -1.02 -4.77
C ARG A 127 12.68 -1.96 -3.83
N ASP A 128 11.40 -1.69 -3.53
CA ASP A 128 10.57 -2.60 -2.74
C ASP A 128 9.81 -3.55 -3.69
N PRO A 129 10.12 -4.86 -3.67
CA PRO A 129 9.52 -5.83 -4.60
C PRO A 129 8.02 -6.05 -4.36
N GLU A 130 7.48 -5.59 -3.24
CA GLU A 130 6.05 -5.65 -2.94
C GLU A 130 5.29 -4.42 -3.49
N PHE A 131 6.02 -3.35 -3.89
CA PHE A 131 5.39 -2.13 -4.39
C PHE A 131 5.00 -2.27 -5.86
N ARG A 132 3.77 -1.82 -6.21
CA ARG A 132 3.27 -1.93 -7.57
C ARG A 132 3.45 -0.63 -8.35
N ASN A 133 4.11 -0.69 -9.50
CA ASN A 133 4.31 0.45 -10.39
C ASN A 133 2.99 0.95 -11.04
N THR A 134 1.89 0.20 -10.88
CA THR A 134 0.56 0.58 -11.35
C THR A 134 -0.20 1.53 -10.40
N SER A 135 0.39 1.87 -9.25
CA SER A 135 -0.19 2.85 -8.32
C SER A 135 -0.34 4.21 -8.98
N THR A 136 -1.48 4.87 -8.74
CA THR A 136 -1.71 6.25 -9.24
C THR A 136 -0.87 7.22 -8.43
N LEU A 137 -0.11 8.07 -9.12
CA LEU A 137 0.68 9.15 -8.53
C LEU A 137 -0.13 10.46 -8.51
N VAL A 138 -0.12 11.15 -7.38
CA VAL A 138 -0.80 12.45 -7.20
C VAL A 138 0.15 13.42 -6.51
N ILE A 139 0.17 14.66 -6.97
CA ILE A 139 0.87 15.76 -6.28
C ILE A 139 -0.14 16.55 -5.44
N ALA A 140 0.11 16.66 -4.14
CA ALA A 140 -0.72 17.44 -3.21
C ALA A 140 -0.40 18.92 -3.36
N LYS A 141 -1.12 19.62 -4.24
CA LYS A 141 -0.95 21.07 -4.46
C LYS A 141 -1.55 21.87 -3.31
N ASN A 142 -0.80 22.85 -2.77
CA ASN A 142 -1.21 23.72 -1.66
C ASN A 142 -1.63 22.97 -0.37
N SER A 143 -1.20 21.71 -0.22
CA SER A 143 -1.50 20.85 0.92
C SER A 143 -0.33 19.88 1.16
N THR A 144 -0.38 19.13 2.25
CA THR A 144 0.55 18.04 2.48
C THR A 144 0.00 16.73 1.93
N ALA A 145 0.89 15.82 1.55
CA ALA A 145 0.48 14.47 1.20
C ALA A 145 -0.19 13.76 2.39
N ALA A 146 0.31 14.06 3.60
CA ALA A 146 -0.27 13.54 4.83
C ALA A 146 -1.73 13.95 5.02
N ASP A 147 -2.09 15.21 4.75
CA ASP A 147 -3.47 15.70 4.90
C ASP A 147 -4.40 15.01 3.91
N LEU A 148 -3.97 14.83 2.66
CA LEU A 148 -4.76 14.17 1.65
C LEU A 148 -5.00 12.69 1.98
N VAL A 149 -3.97 11.98 2.47
CA VAL A 149 -4.08 10.57 2.89
C VAL A 149 -4.92 10.41 4.16
N LYS A 150 -4.91 11.38 5.07
CA LYS A 150 -5.69 11.38 6.31
C LYS A 150 -7.16 11.74 6.13
N THR A 151 -7.51 12.41 5.03
CA THR A 151 -8.87 12.89 4.81
C THR A 151 -9.87 11.75 4.82
N LEU A 152 -10.69 11.69 5.86
CA LEU A 152 -11.80 10.76 5.97
C LEU A 152 -12.98 11.25 5.13
N THR A 153 -13.67 10.33 4.50
CA THR A 153 -14.85 10.66 3.69
C THR A 153 -16.05 9.85 4.16
N PRO A 154 -17.25 10.46 4.25
CA PRO A 154 -18.44 9.76 4.72
C PRO A 154 -18.96 8.71 3.71
N VAL A 155 -18.61 8.83 2.43
CA VAL A 155 -19.15 7.98 1.36
C VAL A 155 -18.30 6.74 1.11
N ASP A 156 -16.98 6.92 1.03
CA ASP A 156 -16.07 5.81 0.78
C ASP A 156 -15.38 5.39 2.09
N LYS A 157 -15.52 4.12 2.47
CA LYS A 157 -14.88 3.55 3.66
C LYS A 157 -13.35 3.61 3.60
N ILE A 158 -12.79 3.62 2.38
CA ILE A 158 -11.36 3.75 2.12
C ILE A 158 -11.14 5.06 1.37
N PRO A 159 -10.56 6.11 2.00
CA PRO A 159 -10.40 7.43 1.39
C PRO A 159 -9.59 7.43 0.09
N ALA A 160 -8.58 6.57 -0.03
CA ALA A 160 -7.82 6.40 -1.27
C ALA A 160 -8.73 6.13 -2.48
N ASN A 161 -9.78 5.32 -2.31
CA ASN A 161 -10.71 5.00 -3.38
C ASN A 161 -11.52 6.22 -3.84
N LYS A 162 -11.86 7.14 -2.92
CA LYS A 162 -12.53 8.39 -3.30
C LYS A 162 -11.64 9.26 -4.18
N VAL A 163 -10.37 9.42 -3.79
CA VAL A 163 -9.41 10.22 -4.58
C VAL A 163 -9.29 9.64 -5.98
N LEU A 164 -9.09 8.31 -6.11
CA LEU A 164 -8.97 7.64 -7.40
C LEU A 164 -10.22 7.79 -8.26
N LYS A 165 -11.42 7.60 -7.71
CA LYS A 165 -12.68 7.78 -8.42
C LYS A 165 -12.91 9.23 -8.85
N THR A 166 -12.55 10.20 -7.98
CA THR A 166 -12.66 11.62 -8.32
C THR A 166 -11.74 11.97 -9.48
N LEU A 167 -10.48 11.54 -9.43
CA LEU A 167 -9.52 11.75 -10.54
C LEU A 167 -10.03 11.14 -11.84
N GLU A 168 -10.49 9.89 -11.82
CA GLU A 168 -11.02 9.21 -13.00
C GLU A 168 -12.28 9.91 -13.55
N PHE A 169 -13.16 10.39 -12.69
CA PHE A 169 -14.36 11.11 -13.09
C PHE A 169 -14.04 12.47 -13.73
N THR A 170 -13.14 13.26 -13.11
CA THR A 170 -12.76 14.58 -13.61
C THR A 170 -11.96 14.50 -14.90
N GLU A 171 -11.07 13.53 -15.04
CA GLU A 171 -10.35 13.26 -16.28
C GLU A 171 -11.33 12.93 -17.42
N ARG A 172 -12.26 11.99 -17.18
CA ARG A 172 -13.19 11.50 -18.21
C ARG A 172 -14.25 12.53 -18.60
N LYS A 173 -14.69 13.38 -17.65
CA LYS A 173 -15.80 14.32 -17.87
C LYS A 173 -15.35 15.70 -18.27
N TRP A 174 -14.25 16.19 -17.73
CA TRP A 174 -13.83 17.58 -17.89
C TRP A 174 -12.41 17.76 -18.43
N GLY A 175 -11.59 16.71 -18.44
CA GLY A 175 -10.20 16.78 -18.89
C GLY A 175 -9.31 17.67 -18.02
N GLU A 176 -9.72 17.91 -16.76
CA GLU A 176 -8.99 18.81 -15.85
C GLU A 176 -7.76 18.18 -15.20
N ASN A 177 -7.71 16.85 -15.16
CA ASN A 177 -6.61 16.10 -14.58
C ASN A 177 -6.14 15.02 -15.55
N VAL A 178 -4.87 14.65 -15.44
CA VAL A 178 -4.31 13.48 -16.11
C VAL A 178 -3.99 12.46 -15.04
N LYS A 179 -4.64 11.29 -15.09
CA LYS A 179 -4.33 10.19 -14.21
C LYS A 179 -3.03 9.53 -14.67
N THR A 180 -1.99 9.63 -13.89
CA THR A 180 -0.67 9.09 -14.20
C THR A 180 -0.30 8.00 -13.20
N SER A 181 0.20 6.88 -13.71
CA SER A 181 0.77 5.81 -12.88
C SER A 181 2.27 6.04 -12.65
N LEU A 182 2.81 5.43 -11.59
CA LEU A 182 4.26 5.43 -11.36
C LEU A 182 5.02 4.90 -12.57
N GLN A 183 4.51 3.86 -13.22
CA GLN A 183 5.11 3.27 -14.42
C GLN A 183 5.20 4.24 -15.60
N GLU A 184 4.20 5.09 -15.79
CA GLU A 184 4.21 6.09 -16.87
C GLU A 184 5.25 7.17 -16.61
N VAL A 185 5.38 7.62 -15.35
CA VAL A 185 6.40 8.60 -14.96
C VAL A 185 7.82 8.04 -15.12
N MET A 186 8.02 6.75 -14.84
CA MET A 186 9.34 6.10 -15.04
C MET A 186 9.75 5.99 -16.50
N LYS A 187 8.82 6.05 -17.44
CA LYS A 187 9.08 5.94 -18.89
C LYS A 187 9.25 7.29 -19.57
N SER A 188 8.90 8.39 -18.91
CA SER A 188 9.03 9.75 -19.43
C SER A 188 10.42 10.32 -19.16
#